data_03eaa4ed4cc293a2afa59fc43604dd4a
#
_entry.id   03eaa4ed4cc293a2afa59fc43604dd4a
#
_cell.length_a   1.000
_cell.length_b   1.000
_cell.length_c   1.000
_cell.angle_alpha   90.00
_cell.angle_beta   90.00
_cell.angle_gamma   90.00
#
_symmetry.space_group_name_H-M   'P 1'
#
loop_
_entity.id
_entity.type
_entity.pdbx_description
1 polymer ?
#
loop_
_entity_poly.entity_id
_entity_poly.type
_entity_poly.pdbx_seq_one_letter_code
_entity_poly.pdbx_strand_id
1 'polypeptide(L)'
;MVINKCAVLLFCVLAVAPAFCAQHVALHPRPGFSTADQETIREIVDMERQAKEASLRRDADFSVRTLAEDYVAVTPLGQVTTKQETITARRSGQLRYEAMNVTDMVVRVYGDTAIVTARADVKGHQLGEDFSGPYRYTRVWVRRNGHWQTVSYQATVTQ
;
A
#
# COMPACT_ATOMS: atom_id res chain seq x y z
N MET A 1 3.30 69.28 -36.94
CA MET A 1 2.45 69.36 -35.74
C MET A 1 1.53 68.11 -35.78
N VAL A 2 1.72 67.13 -35.00
CA VAL A 2 0.83 66.17 -34.42
C VAL A 2 1.70 65.05 -33.83
N ILE A 3 1.63 64.92 -32.56
CA ILE A 3 2.38 64.02 -31.72
C ILE A 3 1.65 62.67 -31.71
N ASN A 4 2.33 61.56 -32.06
CA ASN A 4 1.77 60.22 -31.92
C ASN A 4 2.43 59.47 -30.76
N LYS A 5 1.63 59.21 -29.73
CA LYS A 5 2.01 58.48 -28.53
C LYS A 5 2.11 57.02 -28.86
N CYS A 6 3.29 56.42 -28.72
CA CYS A 6 3.54 55.00 -28.78
C CYS A 6 3.16 54.38 -27.41
N ALA A 7 2.11 53.57 -27.40
CA ALA A 7 1.71 52.78 -26.20
C ALA A 7 2.47 51.45 -26.21
N VAL A 8 3.35 51.29 -25.23
CA VAL A 8 4.05 50.02 -24.98
C VAL A 8 3.11 49.11 -24.19
N LEU A 9 2.62 48.08 -24.84
CA LEU A 9 1.87 46.97 -24.18
C LEU A 9 2.85 46.02 -23.55
N LEU A 10 2.90 46.05 -22.21
CA LEU A 10 3.66 45.11 -21.40
C LEU A 10 2.88 43.80 -21.29
N PHE A 11 3.31 42.75 -21.99
CA PHE A 11 2.79 41.40 -21.86
C PHE A 11 3.32 40.79 -20.58
N CYS A 12 2.47 40.72 -19.55
CA CYS A 12 2.74 39.91 -18.33
C CYS A 12 2.47 38.44 -18.68
N VAL A 13 3.53 37.68 -18.93
CA VAL A 13 3.43 36.20 -19.04
C VAL A 13 3.31 35.65 -17.61
N LEU A 14 2.08 35.30 -17.23
CA LEU A 14 1.79 34.50 -16.03
C LEU A 14 2.26 33.08 -16.29
N ALA A 15 3.40 32.69 -15.70
CA ALA A 15 3.85 31.32 -15.63
C ALA A 15 2.93 30.54 -14.69
N VAL A 16 2.04 29.74 -15.24
CA VAL A 16 1.26 28.76 -14.48
C VAL A 16 2.17 27.57 -14.19
N ALA A 17 2.68 27.50 -12.96
CA ALA A 17 3.37 26.31 -12.49
C ALA A 17 2.36 25.17 -12.30
N PRO A 18 2.65 23.94 -12.79
CA PRO A 18 1.77 22.81 -12.51
C PRO A 18 1.85 22.51 -11.03
N ALA A 19 0.72 22.61 -10.34
CA ALA A 19 0.56 22.13 -8.98
C ALA A 19 0.72 20.61 -8.99
N PHE A 20 1.88 20.12 -8.55
CA PHE A 20 2.07 18.72 -8.20
C PHE A 20 1.11 18.42 -7.05
N CYS A 21 0.02 17.75 -7.36
CA CYS A 21 -0.91 17.24 -6.37
C CYS A 21 -0.21 16.08 -5.64
N ALA A 22 0.54 16.41 -4.58
CA ALA A 22 1.03 15.43 -3.64
C ALA A 22 -0.21 14.81 -2.97
N GLN A 23 -0.51 13.57 -3.32
CA GLN A 23 -1.56 12.79 -2.67
C GLN A 23 -1.13 12.57 -1.22
N HIS A 24 -1.61 13.45 -0.35
CA HIS A 24 -1.46 13.30 1.08
C HIS A 24 -2.34 12.13 1.51
N VAL A 25 -1.71 11.04 1.90
CA VAL A 25 -2.36 10.03 2.74
C VAL A 25 -2.76 10.76 4.02
N ALA A 26 -4.02 11.10 4.14
CA ALA A 26 -4.53 11.80 5.32
C ALA A 26 -4.54 10.79 6.48
N LEU A 27 -3.46 10.77 7.26
CA LEU A 27 -3.42 10.18 8.60
C LEU A 27 -4.33 11.05 9.49
N HIS A 28 -5.61 10.72 9.57
CA HIS A 28 -6.51 11.38 10.52
C HIS A 28 -6.17 10.87 11.93
N PRO A 29 -5.55 11.70 12.80
CA PRO A 29 -5.36 11.33 14.20
C PRO A 29 -6.74 11.26 14.86
N ARG A 30 -7.19 10.08 15.24
CA ARG A 30 -8.31 9.95 16.15
C ARG A 30 -7.86 10.49 17.52
N PRO A 31 -8.68 11.31 18.21
CA PRO A 31 -8.37 11.74 19.56
C PRO A 31 -8.27 10.51 20.46
N GLY A 32 -7.12 10.28 21.09
CA GLY A 32 -6.88 9.19 22.04
C GLY A 32 -5.70 8.27 21.76
N PHE A 33 -4.96 8.42 20.64
CA PHE A 33 -3.73 7.63 20.42
C PHE A 33 -2.55 8.20 21.20
N SER A 34 -1.85 7.33 21.93
CA SER A 34 -0.59 7.69 22.59
C SER A 34 0.51 7.99 21.54
N THR A 35 1.59 8.66 21.96
CA THR A 35 2.77 8.88 21.11
C THR A 35 3.33 7.53 20.60
N ALA A 36 3.34 6.50 21.44
CA ALA A 36 3.78 5.16 21.09
C ALA A 36 2.90 4.52 20.00
N ASP A 37 1.57 4.74 20.04
CA ASP A 37 0.68 4.25 18.98
C ASP A 37 0.97 4.96 17.65
N GLN A 38 1.29 6.26 17.68
CA GLN A 38 1.64 7.02 16.49
C GLN A 38 2.95 6.54 15.83
N GLU A 39 3.95 6.19 16.63
CA GLU A 39 5.19 5.59 16.14
C GLU A 39 4.93 4.22 15.52
N THR A 40 4.17 3.38 16.21
CA THR A 40 3.75 2.07 15.69
C THR A 40 2.97 2.20 14.38
N ILE A 41 2.05 3.15 14.25
CA ILE A 41 1.32 3.41 13.00
C ILE A 41 2.28 3.73 11.86
N ARG A 42 3.29 4.60 12.08
CA ARG A 42 4.28 4.94 11.05
C ARG A 42 5.11 3.72 10.64
N GLU A 43 5.54 2.91 11.62
CA GLU A 43 6.27 1.67 11.38
C GLU A 43 5.46 0.70 10.51
N ILE A 44 4.18 0.49 10.81
CA ILE A 44 3.29 -0.39 10.04
C ILE A 44 3.03 0.16 8.64
N VAL A 45 2.83 1.47 8.48
CA VAL A 45 2.68 2.10 7.15
C VAL A 45 3.94 1.87 6.30
N ASP A 46 5.13 1.95 6.90
CA ASP A 46 6.39 1.68 6.20
C ASP A 46 6.51 0.19 5.83
N MET A 47 6.13 -0.72 6.71
CA MET A 47 6.07 -2.17 6.43
C MET A 47 5.11 -2.49 5.28
N GLU A 48 3.95 -1.84 5.20
CA GLU A 48 2.99 -1.98 4.08
C GLU A 48 3.59 -1.49 2.76
N ARG A 49 4.30 -0.36 2.77
CA ARG A 49 5.02 0.15 1.61
C ARG A 49 6.08 -0.85 1.14
N GLN A 50 6.90 -1.36 2.05
CA GLN A 50 7.92 -2.38 1.75
C GLN A 50 7.29 -3.67 1.20
N ALA A 51 6.16 -4.13 1.76
CA ALA A 51 5.44 -5.31 1.29
C ALA A 51 4.93 -5.14 -0.15
N LYS A 52 4.41 -3.95 -0.48
CA LYS A 52 4.02 -3.60 -1.86
C LYS A 52 5.23 -3.66 -2.80
N GLU A 53 6.31 -2.99 -2.45
CA GLU A 53 7.52 -2.92 -3.27
C GLU A 53 8.14 -4.31 -3.47
N ALA A 54 8.22 -5.12 -2.41
CA ALA A 54 8.70 -6.51 -2.48
C ALA A 54 7.83 -7.36 -3.42
N SER A 55 6.51 -7.18 -3.37
CA SER A 55 5.58 -7.87 -4.26
C SER A 55 5.83 -7.53 -5.74
N LEU A 56 6.05 -6.25 -6.05
CA LEU A 56 6.33 -5.78 -7.41
C LEU A 56 7.71 -6.24 -7.92
N ARG A 57 8.71 -6.33 -7.04
CA ARG A 57 10.06 -6.82 -7.37
C ARG A 57 10.18 -8.33 -7.33
N ARG A 58 9.12 -9.06 -6.95
CA ARG A 58 9.13 -10.52 -6.73
C ARG A 58 10.12 -10.96 -5.66
N ASP A 59 10.34 -10.13 -4.64
CA ASP A 59 11.19 -10.42 -3.50
C ASP A 59 10.45 -11.38 -2.54
N ALA A 60 10.58 -12.68 -2.79
CA ALA A 60 10.00 -13.70 -1.93
C ALA A 60 10.69 -13.77 -0.55
N ASP A 61 11.93 -13.33 -0.43
CA ASP A 61 12.67 -13.36 0.83
C ASP A 61 12.11 -12.32 1.82
N PHE A 62 11.50 -11.23 1.34
CA PHE A 62 10.70 -10.36 2.18
C PHE A 62 9.57 -11.15 2.86
N SER A 63 8.86 -12.02 2.12
CA SER A 63 7.81 -12.88 2.69
C SER A 63 8.36 -13.89 3.70
N VAL A 64 9.55 -14.45 3.46
CA VAL A 64 10.21 -15.35 4.42
C VAL A 64 10.41 -14.66 5.77
N ARG A 65 10.87 -13.42 5.77
CA ARG A 65 11.18 -12.65 6.98
C ARG A 65 9.95 -12.11 7.70
N THR A 66 8.89 -11.77 6.94
CA THR A 66 7.76 -11.00 7.48
C THR A 66 6.47 -11.78 7.67
N LEU A 67 6.30 -12.94 7.02
CA LEU A 67 5.17 -13.82 7.31
C LEU A 67 5.46 -14.68 8.54
N ALA A 68 4.52 -14.73 9.47
CA ALA A 68 4.60 -15.60 10.64
C ALA A 68 4.50 -17.08 10.24
N GLU A 69 5.00 -18.01 11.07
CA GLU A 69 4.91 -19.45 10.77
C GLU A 69 3.46 -19.93 10.71
N ASP A 70 2.59 -19.34 11.52
CA ASP A 70 1.15 -19.58 11.56
C ASP A 70 0.34 -18.65 10.62
N TYR A 71 1.00 -18.05 9.64
CA TYR A 71 0.35 -17.17 8.67
C TYR A 71 -0.71 -17.90 7.86
N VAL A 72 -1.86 -17.22 7.67
CA VAL A 72 -2.93 -17.65 6.80
C VAL A 72 -3.40 -16.49 5.91
N ALA A 73 -3.64 -16.75 4.63
CA ALA A 73 -4.30 -15.80 3.76
C ALA A 73 -5.54 -16.38 3.10
N VAL A 74 -6.51 -15.51 2.85
CA VAL A 74 -7.63 -15.79 1.97
C VAL A 74 -7.47 -14.94 0.72
N THR A 75 -7.24 -15.60 -0.42
CA THR A 75 -7.05 -14.92 -1.71
C THR A 75 -8.38 -14.34 -2.22
N PRO A 76 -8.36 -13.43 -3.20
CA PRO A 76 -9.58 -12.93 -3.83
C PRO A 76 -10.47 -14.03 -4.45
N LEU A 77 -9.88 -15.17 -4.78
CA LEU A 77 -10.59 -16.36 -5.30
C LEU A 77 -11.13 -17.27 -4.19
N GLY A 78 -11.03 -16.86 -2.92
CA GLY A 78 -11.50 -17.63 -1.77
C GLY A 78 -10.59 -18.80 -1.35
N GLN A 79 -9.40 -18.92 -1.95
CA GLN A 79 -8.45 -19.96 -1.57
C GLN A 79 -7.76 -19.57 -0.26
N VAL A 80 -7.61 -20.55 0.64
CA VAL A 80 -6.81 -20.40 1.86
C VAL A 80 -5.39 -20.84 1.56
N THR A 81 -4.41 -20.00 1.89
CA THR A 81 -2.98 -20.28 1.68
C THR A 81 -2.17 -20.05 2.93
N THR A 82 -1.16 -20.88 3.11
CA THR A 82 -0.16 -20.81 4.18
C THR A 82 1.04 -19.95 3.80
N LYS A 83 1.94 -19.70 4.77
CA LYS A 83 3.24 -19.06 4.52
C LYS A 83 4.02 -19.78 3.42
N GLN A 84 4.17 -21.10 3.52
CA GLN A 84 4.98 -21.88 2.60
C GLN A 84 4.41 -21.85 1.17
N GLU A 85 3.09 -21.98 1.01
CA GLU A 85 2.43 -21.90 -0.28
C GLU A 85 2.57 -20.51 -0.91
N THR A 86 2.42 -19.45 -0.11
CA THR A 86 2.60 -18.06 -0.55
C THR A 86 4.04 -17.82 -1.03
N ILE A 87 5.06 -18.27 -0.28
CA ILE A 87 6.47 -18.13 -0.67
C ILE A 87 6.75 -18.92 -1.94
N THR A 88 6.25 -20.15 -2.04
CA THR A 88 6.43 -21.01 -3.23
C THR A 88 5.82 -20.36 -4.47
N ALA A 89 4.57 -19.87 -4.37
CA ALA A 89 3.89 -19.21 -5.48
C ALA A 89 4.63 -17.93 -5.95
N ARG A 90 5.23 -17.17 -5.03
CA ARG A 90 6.05 -15.99 -5.36
C ARG A 90 7.37 -16.37 -6.04
N ARG A 91 8.08 -17.37 -5.52
CA ARG A 91 9.37 -17.85 -6.06
C ARG A 91 9.23 -18.46 -7.44
N SER A 92 8.18 -19.25 -7.66
CA SER A 92 7.89 -19.88 -8.97
C SER A 92 7.33 -18.89 -9.99
N GLY A 93 6.91 -17.69 -9.58
CA GLY A 93 6.24 -16.73 -10.46
C GLY A 93 4.77 -17.05 -10.70
N GLN A 94 4.21 -18.08 -10.04
CA GLN A 94 2.77 -18.38 -10.07
C GLN A 94 1.92 -17.26 -9.49
N LEU A 95 2.45 -16.49 -8.51
CA LEU A 95 1.86 -15.25 -8.02
C LEU A 95 2.72 -14.08 -8.45
N ARG A 96 2.18 -13.21 -9.29
CA ARG A 96 2.91 -12.08 -9.86
C ARG A 96 2.08 -10.81 -9.88
N TYR A 97 2.65 -9.76 -9.30
CA TYR A 97 2.11 -8.41 -9.39
C TYR A 97 2.90 -7.60 -10.42
N GLU A 98 2.21 -6.90 -11.32
CA GLU A 98 2.79 -6.04 -12.35
C GLU A 98 2.65 -4.56 -11.98
N ALA A 99 1.51 -4.22 -11.37
CA ALA A 99 1.25 -2.90 -10.83
C ALA A 99 0.39 -3.01 -9.57
N MET A 100 0.56 -2.08 -8.65
CA MET A 100 -0.24 -1.97 -7.43
C MET A 100 -0.29 -0.52 -6.96
N ASN A 101 -1.49 0.04 -6.90
CA ASN A 101 -1.74 1.33 -6.29
C ASN A 101 -2.55 1.13 -5.01
N VAL A 102 -2.01 1.56 -3.87
CA VAL A 102 -2.66 1.39 -2.55
C VAL A 102 -3.14 2.74 -2.07
N THR A 103 -4.42 2.82 -1.72
CA THR A 103 -5.11 4.03 -1.23
C THR A 103 -5.98 3.69 -0.02
N ASP A 104 -6.57 4.70 0.62
CA ASP A 104 -7.49 4.56 1.75
C ASP A 104 -6.96 3.69 2.90
N MET A 105 -5.65 3.74 3.13
CA MET A 105 -5.03 2.94 4.18
C MET A 105 -5.40 3.48 5.55
N VAL A 106 -5.88 2.59 6.40
CA VAL A 106 -6.17 2.86 7.82
C VAL A 106 -5.47 1.81 8.66
N VAL A 107 -4.64 2.26 9.59
CA VAL A 107 -3.96 1.41 10.58
C VAL A 107 -4.60 1.62 11.93
N ARG A 108 -4.91 0.53 12.63
CA ARG A 108 -5.38 0.51 14.02
C ARG A 108 -4.46 -0.34 14.85
N VAL A 109 -3.99 0.20 15.97
CA VAL A 109 -3.05 -0.46 16.89
C VAL A 109 -3.78 -0.90 18.15
N TYR A 110 -3.48 -2.12 18.59
CA TYR A 110 -4.00 -2.75 19.79
C TYR A 110 -2.85 -3.48 20.50
N GLY A 111 -2.03 -2.74 21.24
CA GLY A 111 -0.80 -3.27 21.84
C GLY A 111 0.16 -3.82 20.79
N ASP A 112 0.49 -5.10 20.88
CA ASP A 112 1.36 -5.80 19.92
C ASP A 112 0.63 -6.28 18.64
N THR A 113 -0.58 -5.80 18.39
CA THR A 113 -1.35 -6.12 17.18
C THR A 113 -1.69 -4.85 16.42
N ALA A 114 -1.50 -4.86 15.10
CA ALA A 114 -1.98 -3.83 14.21
C ALA A 114 -2.85 -4.41 13.11
N ILE A 115 -4.00 -3.77 12.87
CA ILE A 115 -4.93 -4.12 11.80
C ILE A 115 -4.85 -3.03 10.74
N VAL A 116 -4.54 -3.43 9.52
CA VAL A 116 -4.51 -2.56 8.34
C VAL A 116 -5.68 -2.89 7.45
N THR A 117 -6.43 -1.87 7.04
CA THR A 117 -7.39 -1.98 5.96
C THR A 117 -7.03 -0.97 4.88
N ALA A 118 -7.07 -1.38 3.61
CA ALA A 118 -6.77 -0.48 2.49
C ALA A 118 -7.50 -0.91 1.22
N ARG A 119 -7.54 0.00 0.25
CA ARG A 119 -7.90 -0.30 -1.13
C ARG A 119 -6.61 -0.52 -1.94
N ALA A 120 -6.63 -1.49 -2.87
CA ALA A 120 -5.55 -1.72 -3.81
C ALA A 120 -6.14 -1.88 -5.22
N ASP A 121 -5.68 -1.06 -6.16
CA ASP A 121 -5.91 -1.30 -7.58
C ASP A 121 -4.70 -2.08 -8.11
N VAL A 122 -4.93 -3.32 -8.52
CA VAL A 122 -3.89 -4.31 -8.81
C VAL A 122 -3.92 -4.70 -10.28
N LYS A 123 -2.74 -4.95 -10.85
CA LYS A 123 -2.54 -5.70 -12.08
C LYS A 123 -1.64 -6.89 -11.77
N GLY A 124 -2.10 -8.10 -12.08
CA GLY A 124 -1.34 -9.30 -11.72
C GLY A 124 -1.98 -10.61 -12.17
N HIS A 125 -1.22 -11.69 -12.02
CA HIS A 125 -1.61 -13.04 -12.37
C HIS A 125 -1.33 -14.01 -11.22
N GLN A 126 -2.23 -14.98 -11.03
CA GLN A 126 -2.06 -16.09 -10.10
C GLN A 126 -2.41 -17.39 -10.79
N LEU A 127 -1.48 -18.34 -10.80
CA LEU A 127 -1.64 -19.65 -11.48
C LEU A 127 -2.03 -19.53 -12.96
N GLY A 128 -1.61 -18.44 -13.63
CA GLY A 128 -1.95 -18.14 -15.01
C GLY A 128 -3.26 -17.37 -15.19
N GLU A 129 -4.08 -17.25 -14.16
CA GLU A 129 -5.33 -16.49 -14.18
C GLU A 129 -5.07 -15.03 -13.88
N ASP A 130 -5.69 -14.11 -14.64
CA ASP A 130 -5.68 -12.68 -14.39
C ASP A 130 -6.56 -12.36 -13.18
N PHE A 131 -5.99 -11.72 -12.17
CA PHE A 131 -6.74 -11.20 -11.03
C PHE A 131 -6.68 -9.67 -10.94
N SER A 132 -6.43 -8.99 -12.05
CA SER A 132 -6.38 -7.53 -12.10
C SER A 132 -7.73 -6.92 -11.70
N GLY A 133 -7.67 -5.81 -10.96
CA GLY A 133 -8.86 -5.10 -10.52
C GLY A 133 -8.72 -4.37 -9.19
N PRO A 134 -9.83 -3.78 -8.72
CA PRO A 134 -9.89 -3.11 -7.44
C PRO A 134 -10.22 -4.09 -6.31
N TYR A 135 -9.49 -3.98 -5.20
CA TYR A 135 -9.66 -4.80 -4.02
C TYR A 135 -9.75 -3.95 -2.75
N ARG A 136 -10.45 -4.45 -1.75
CA ARG A 136 -10.25 -4.10 -0.35
C ARG A 136 -9.51 -5.24 0.32
N TYR A 137 -8.52 -4.91 1.16
CA TYR A 137 -7.84 -5.94 1.94
C TYR A 137 -7.77 -5.58 3.41
N THR A 138 -7.66 -6.63 4.22
CA THR A 138 -7.32 -6.55 5.62
C THR A 138 -6.04 -7.34 5.84
N ARG A 139 -5.08 -6.75 6.55
CA ARG A 139 -3.87 -7.41 7.01
C ARG A 139 -3.73 -7.24 8.51
N VAL A 140 -3.35 -8.32 9.18
CA VAL A 140 -3.08 -8.32 10.61
C VAL A 140 -1.59 -8.54 10.83
N TRP A 141 -0.98 -7.58 11.50
CA TRP A 141 0.39 -7.62 11.96
C TRP A 141 0.40 -7.90 13.44
N VAL A 142 1.34 -8.74 13.90
CA VAL A 142 1.59 -9.02 15.32
C VAL A 142 3.08 -8.84 15.61
N ARG A 143 3.41 -8.16 16.71
CA ARG A 143 4.78 -8.02 17.16
C ARG A 143 5.14 -9.22 18.02
N ARG A 144 6.13 -10.00 17.56
CA ARG A 144 6.66 -11.17 18.28
C ARG A 144 8.18 -11.03 18.37
N ASN A 145 8.71 -11.13 19.59
CA ASN A 145 10.17 -10.98 19.84
C ASN A 145 10.74 -9.67 19.26
N GLY A 146 9.99 -8.57 19.38
CA GLY A 146 10.39 -7.25 18.88
C GLY A 146 10.24 -7.03 17.37
N HIS A 147 9.76 -8.02 16.61
CA HIS A 147 9.60 -7.93 15.16
C HIS A 147 8.14 -8.05 14.72
N TRP A 148 7.71 -7.19 13.81
CA TRP A 148 6.39 -7.27 13.22
C TRP A 148 6.32 -8.39 12.17
N GLN A 149 5.31 -9.24 12.31
CA GLN A 149 5.02 -10.33 11.38
C GLN A 149 3.56 -10.28 10.96
N THR A 150 3.29 -10.52 9.68
CA THR A 150 1.92 -10.70 9.19
C THR A 150 1.43 -12.09 9.61
N VAL A 151 0.32 -12.16 10.32
CA VAL A 151 -0.34 -13.42 10.71
C VAL A 151 -1.55 -13.73 9.85
N SER A 152 -2.20 -12.71 9.29
CA SER A 152 -3.38 -12.91 8.44
C SER A 152 -3.45 -11.86 7.33
N TYR A 153 -3.97 -12.28 6.19
CA TYR A 153 -4.29 -11.43 5.05
C TYR A 153 -5.58 -11.91 4.36
N GLN A 154 -6.43 -10.98 4.02
CA GLN A 154 -7.61 -11.27 3.19
C GLN A 154 -7.82 -10.14 2.20
N ALA A 155 -8.13 -10.48 0.95
CA ALA A 155 -8.54 -9.52 -0.05
C ALA A 155 -9.90 -9.90 -0.66
N THR A 156 -10.71 -8.88 -0.97
CA THR A 156 -12.03 -9.03 -1.59
C THR A 156 -12.12 -8.08 -2.77
N VAL A 157 -12.66 -8.55 -3.89
CA VAL A 157 -12.95 -7.71 -5.06
C VAL A 157 -13.96 -6.63 -4.66
N THR A 158 -13.74 -5.39 -5.09
CA THR A 158 -14.71 -4.30 -4.93
C THR A 158 -15.33 -3.97 -6.28
N GLN A 159 -16.59 -3.53 -6.22
CA GLN A 159 -17.29 -2.98 -7.40
C GLN A 159 -16.86 -1.54 -7.63
#